data_17224e22e4b2b031dec84aa9d6d710e3
#
_entry.id   17224e22e4b2b031dec84aa9d6d710e3
#
_cell.length_a   1.000
_cell.length_b   1.000
_cell.length_c   1.000
_cell.angle_alpha   90.00
_cell.angle_beta   90.00
_cell.angle_gamma   90.00
#
_symmetry.space_group_name_H-M   'P 1'
#
loop_
_entity.id
_entity.type
_entity.pdbx_description
1 polymer ?
#
loop_
_entity_poly.entity_id
_entity_poly.type
_entity_poly.pdbx_seq_one_letter_code
_entity_poly.pdbx_strand_id
1 'polypeptide(L)'
;MKHILGIIATIVVVLTLFATARGVARASATVRAQEPNRQHEKPPRIVSVSAKNFEFDPAVIHMKVDERVELDVTSQDRTHGIRISAFPDGAKTNTAPGLSFSNGEDCYKLKAGEMVAIGIVPTEPGTYTFTCCKTCGSGHKKMKGQIIVDR
;
A
#
# COMPACT_ATOMS: atom_id res chain seq x y z
N MET A 1 -51.71 -55.35 -48.33
CA MET A 1 -52.62 -55.16 -49.47
C MET A 1 -52.53 -53.74 -49.96
N LYS A 2 -52.08 -53.60 -51.20
CA LYS A 2 -52.32 -52.51 -52.16
C LYS A 2 -51.78 -51.12 -51.81
N HIS A 3 -50.67 -50.73 -52.44
CA HIS A 3 -50.58 -49.95 -53.71
C HIS A 3 -51.26 -48.57 -53.59
N ILE A 4 -50.51 -47.49 -53.84
CA ILE A 4 -50.29 -46.81 -55.13
C ILE A 4 -49.43 -45.63 -54.82
N LEU A 5 -48.19 -45.52 -55.22
CA LEU A 5 -47.68 -44.93 -56.44
C LEU A 5 -48.29 -43.59 -56.84
N GLY A 6 -47.60 -42.53 -56.71
CA GLY A 6 -47.96 -41.21 -57.23
C GLY A 6 -46.63 -40.36 -57.39
N ILE A 7 -46.11 -40.45 -58.57
CA ILE A 7 -44.97 -39.68 -59.12
C ILE A 7 -45.45 -38.23 -59.44
N ILE A 8 -44.52 -37.33 -59.59
CA ILE A 8 -44.60 -36.01 -60.24
C ILE A 8 -44.56 -34.86 -59.18
N ALA A 9 -43.69 -33.89 -59.24
CA ALA A 9 -42.89 -33.27 -60.27
C ALA A 9 -41.76 -32.45 -59.62
N THR A 10 -40.66 -32.49 -60.25
CA THR A 10 -39.56 -31.59 -60.07
C THR A 10 -39.97 -30.15 -60.35
N ILE A 11 -39.78 -29.27 -59.34
CA ILE A 11 -39.59 -27.85 -59.58
C ILE A 11 -38.34 -27.48 -58.84
N VAL A 12 -37.26 -27.34 -59.58
CA VAL A 12 -36.01 -26.73 -59.16
C VAL A 12 -36.24 -25.22 -59.13
N VAL A 13 -36.52 -24.69 -57.97
CA VAL A 13 -36.43 -23.26 -57.74
C VAL A 13 -35.06 -22.99 -57.15
N VAL A 14 -34.13 -22.63 -57.99
CA VAL A 14 -32.84 -22.08 -57.57
C VAL A 14 -33.11 -20.69 -57.06
N LEU A 15 -33.37 -20.57 -55.78
CA LEU A 15 -33.37 -19.28 -55.09
C LEU A 15 -31.91 -18.98 -54.69
N THR A 16 -31.24 -18.19 -55.49
CA THR A 16 -29.96 -17.58 -55.10
C THR A 16 -30.20 -16.55 -54.00
N LEU A 17 -30.09 -17.00 -52.77
CA LEU A 17 -30.04 -16.09 -51.62
C LEU A 17 -28.65 -15.43 -51.60
N PHE A 18 -28.61 -14.21 -52.11
CA PHE A 18 -27.50 -13.29 -51.84
C PHE A 18 -27.51 -13.00 -50.34
N ALA A 19 -26.76 -13.78 -49.57
CA ALA A 19 -26.45 -13.44 -48.20
C ALA A 19 -25.43 -12.28 -48.22
N THR A 20 -25.95 -11.05 -48.16
CA THR A 20 -25.10 -9.88 -47.85
C THR A 20 -24.64 -10.03 -46.41
N ALA A 21 -23.46 -10.61 -46.24
CA ALA A 21 -22.75 -10.60 -44.96
C ALA A 21 -22.39 -9.14 -44.62
N ARG A 22 -23.30 -8.45 -43.93
CA ARG A 22 -22.92 -7.21 -43.23
C ARG A 22 -22.02 -7.60 -42.07
N GLY A 23 -20.71 -7.53 -42.32
CA GLY A 23 -19.70 -7.67 -41.31
C GLY A 23 -19.89 -6.54 -40.28
N VAL A 24 -20.50 -6.90 -39.15
CA VAL A 24 -20.51 -6.07 -37.97
C VAL A 24 -19.08 -6.13 -37.44
N ALA A 25 -18.26 -5.16 -37.84
CA ALA A 25 -16.97 -4.92 -37.24
C ALA A 25 -17.23 -4.57 -35.76
N ARG A 26 -17.14 -5.57 -34.88
CA ARG A 26 -17.05 -5.32 -33.45
C ARG A 26 -15.73 -4.60 -33.21
N ALA A 27 -15.79 -3.27 -33.13
CA ALA A 27 -14.72 -2.49 -32.57
C ALA A 27 -14.55 -2.95 -31.12
N SER A 28 -13.58 -3.84 -30.89
CA SER A 28 -13.11 -4.13 -29.56
C SER A 28 -12.46 -2.87 -29.04
N ALA A 29 -13.22 -2.03 -28.34
CA ALA A 29 -12.67 -0.95 -27.56
C ALA A 29 -11.81 -1.61 -26.47
N THR A 30 -10.51 -1.72 -26.75
CA THR A 30 -9.53 -2.07 -25.75
C THR A 30 -9.52 -0.90 -24.77
N VAL A 31 -10.26 -1.03 -23.68
CA VAL A 31 -10.16 -0.15 -22.51
C VAL A 31 -8.73 -0.34 -22.02
N ARG A 32 -7.84 0.53 -22.51
CA ARG A 32 -6.49 0.64 -21.99
C ARG A 32 -6.67 1.20 -20.60
N ALA A 33 -6.61 0.31 -19.58
CA ALA A 33 -6.52 0.73 -18.20
C ALA A 33 -5.33 1.69 -18.14
N GLN A 34 -5.61 2.97 -17.93
CA GLN A 34 -4.57 3.96 -17.62
C GLN A 34 -3.97 3.50 -16.30
N GLU A 35 -2.78 2.92 -16.37
CA GLU A 35 -1.97 2.75 -15.17
C GLU A 35 -1.84 4.13 -14.52
N PRO A 36 -2.14 4.24 -13.21
CA PRO A 36 -1.96 5.51 -12.51
C PRO A 36 -0.50 5.94 -12.73
N ASN A 37 -0.32 7.15 -13.21
CA ASN A 37 0.97 7.74 -13.56
C ASN A 37 1.87 7.80 -12.31
N ARG A 38 2.57 6.72 -12.03
CA ARG A 38 3.54 6.62 -10.91
C ARG A 38 4.84 7.40 -11.15
N GLN A 39 4.96 8.03 -12.32
CA GLN A 39 6.24 8.59 -12.76
C GLN A 39 6.56 9.99 -12.22
N HIS A 40 5.69 10.61 -11.41
CA HIS A 40 5.90 11.98 -10.90
C HIS A 40 5.91 12.08 -9.37
N GLU A 41 5.79 10.99 -8.64
CA GLU A 41 5.92 11.07 -7.19
C GLU A 41 7.40 11.19 -6.80
N LYS A 42 7.72 12.28 -6.10
CA LYS A 42 9.05 12.48 -5.50
C LYS A 42 9.38 11.27 -4.61
N PRO A 43 10.58 10.68 -4.72
CA PRO A 43 10.98 9.57 -3.86
C PRO A 43 10.91 10.00 -2.38
N PRO A 44 10.62 9.06 -1.46
CA PRO A 44 10.60 9.36 -0.04
C PRO A 44 11.97 9.83 0.45
N ARG A 45 11.98 10.70 1.46
CA ARG A 45 13.20 11.01 2.20
C ARG A 45 13.51 9.87 3.16
N ILE A 46 14.68 9.28 3.04
CA ILE A 46 15.11 8.17 3.92
C ILE A 46 15.73 8.75 5.19
N VAL A 47 15.31 8.21 6.34
CA VAL A 47 15.86 8.53 7.66
C VAL A 47 16.28 7.22 8.31
N SER A 48 17.58 7.03 8.51
CA SER A 48 18.11 5.88 9.22
C SER A 48 18.01 6.09 10.73
N VAL A 49 17.47 5.08 11.42
CA VAL A 49 17.31 5.05 12.88
C VAL A 49 17.97 3.80 13.42
N SER A 50 18.88 3.94 14.37
CA SER A 50 19.44 2.79 15.08
C SER A 50 18.75 2.55 16.41
N ALA A 51 18.53 1.29 16.76
CA ALA A 51 18.02 0.82 18.04
C ALA A 51 19.14 0.07 18.76
N LYS A 52 19.65 0.63 19.86
CA LYS A 52 20.83 0.11 20.58
C LYS A 52 20.88 0.64 22.00
N ASN A 53 21.33 -0.16 22.95
CA ASN A 53 21.56 0.25 24.34
C ASN A 53 20.34 0.93 24.99
N PHE A 54 19.13 0.48 24.64
CA PHE A 54 17.85 1.02 25.15
C PHE A 54 17.56 2.47 24.69
N GLU A 55 18.09 2.88 23.55
CA GLU A 55 17.83 4.16 22.92
C GLU A 55 17.61 4.01 21.41
N PHE A 56 16.97 4.99 20.82
CA PHE A 56 16.90 5.18 19.38
C PHE A 56 17.80 6.37 19.00
N ASP A 57 18.53 6.24 17.91
CA ASP A 57 19.37 7.31 17.39
C ASP A 57 19.12 7.51 15.89
N PRO A 58 18.60 8.67 15.46
CA PRO A 58 18.22 9.81 16.27
C PRO A 58 16.94 9.54 17.12
N ALA A 59 16.89 10.13 18.32
CA ALA A 59 15.72 10.07 19.19
C ALA A 59 14.66 11.13 18.82
N VAL A 60 15.00 12.12 17.99
CA VAL A 60 14.08 13.15 17.48
C VAL A 60 14.21 13.21 15.97
N ILE A 61 13.07 13.10 15.28
CA ILE A 61 12.96 13.10 13.82
C ILE A 61 12.03 14.23 13.43
N HIS A 62 12.49 15.14 12.58
CA HIS A 62 11.66 16.21 12.01
C HIS A 62 11.09 15.81 10.66
N MET A 63 9.81 16.07 10.46
CA MET A 63 9.09 15.86 9.21
C MET A 63 8.19 17.06 8.91
N LYS A 64 7.69 17.17 7.68
CA LYS A 64 6.67 18.15 7.29
C LYS A 64 5.38 17.45 6.93
N VAL A 65 4.28 18.16 7.08
CA VAL A 65 2.98 17.69 6.56
C VAL A 65 3.12 17.38 5.06
N ASP A 66 2.51 16.28 4.62
CA ASP A 66 2.54 15.73 3.26
C ASP A 66 3.93 15.28 2.75
N GLU A 67 4.96 15.32 3.60
CA GLU A 67 6.28 14.78 3.27
C GLU A 67 6.25 13.25 3.31
N ARG A 68 6.70 12.61 2.23
CA ARG A 68 6.90 11.15 2.21
C ARG A 68 8.25 10.82 2.82
N VAL A 69 8.24 10.10 3.93
CA VAL A 69 9.45 9.68 4.65
C VAL A 69 9.46 8.17 4.79
N GLU A 70 10.62 7.56 4.64
CA GLU A 70 10.87 6.16 4.95
C GLU A 70 11.86 6.09 6.11
N LEU A 71 11.44 5.47 7.21
CA LEU A 71 12.32 5.20 8.34
C LEU A 71 12.93 3.82 8.18
N ASP A 72 14.24 3.80 7.99
CA ASP A 72 15.06 2.59 7.99
C ASP A 72 15.54 2.30 9.42
N VAL A 73 14.76 1.51 10.16
CA VAL A 73 15.07 1.19 11.55
C VAL A 73 15.90 -0.08 11.64
N THR A 74 17.11 0.01 12.18
CA THR A 74 18.02 -1.13 12.36
C THR A 74 18.27 -1.42 13.84
N SER A 75 18.14 -2.69 14.24
CA SER A 75 18.55 -3.14 15.56
C SER A 75 20.02 -3.56 15.54
N GLN A 76 20.85 -2.95 16.40
CA GLN A 76 22.30 -3.15 16.35
C GLN A 76 22.81 -4.18 17.36
N ASP A 77 22.19 -4.36 18.53
CA ASP A 77 22.75 -5.14 19.63
C ASP A 77 21.92 -6.37 20.06
N ARG A 78 20.61 -6.28 20.03
CA ARG A 78 19.68 -7.33 20.48
C ARG A 78 18.31 -7.20 19.82
N THR A 79 17.35 -8.01 20.21
CA THR A 79 15.98 -7.83 19.71
C THR A 79 15.35 -6.59 20.34
N HIS A 80 14.99 -5.64 19.51
CA HIS A 80 14.19 -4.46 19.84
C HIS A 80 12.84 -4.51 19.10
N GLY A 81 12.03 -3.51 19.30
CA GLY A 81 10.85 -3.26 18.48
C GLY A 81 10.57 -1.77 18.46
N ILE A 82 9.90 -1.30 17.45
CA ILE A 82 9.44 0.08 17.39
C ILE A 82 7.93 0.12 17.18
N ARG A 83 7.24 0.89 18.00
CA ARG A 83 5.84 1.27 17.85
C ARG A 83 5.79 2.77 17.73
N ILE A 84 5.13 3.27 16.70
CA ILE A 84 4.97 4.70 16.45
C ILE A 84 3.50 5.03 16.67
N SER A 85 3.20 6.03 17.50
CA SER A 85 1.82 6.52 17.67
C SER A 85 1.36 7.17 16.36
N ALA A 86 0.19 6.76 15.86
CA ALA A 86 -0.45 7.44 14.73
C ALA A 86 -1.12 8.76 15.15
N PHE A 87 -1.31 8.97 16.45
CA PHE A 87 -1.98 10.13 17.00
C PHE A 87 -0.97 11.07 17.65
N PRO A 88 -1.14 12.38 17.52
CA PRO A 88 -0.27 13.34 18.20
C PRO A 88 -0.39 13.22 19.72
N ASP A 89 0.67 13.53 20.41
CA ASP A 89 0.72 13.49 21.87
C ASP A 89 -0.35 14.43 22.46
N GLY A 90 -1.10 13.94 23.45
CA GLY A 90 -2.24 14.68 24.02
C GLY A 90 -3.53 14.68 23.19
N ALA A 91 -3.60 13.88 22.13
CA ALA A 91 -4.80 13.73 21.30
C ALA A 91 -6.01 13.29 22.15
N LYS A 92 -7.19 13.87 21.84
CA LYS A 92 -8.46 13.47 22.44
C LYS A 92 -8.99 12.18 21.80
N THR A 93 -9.91 11.49 22.46
CA THR A 93 -10.45 10.19 22.06
C THR A 93 -11.02 10.11 20.64
N ASN A 94 -11.44 11.24 20.06
CA ASN A 94 -12.02 11.32 18.71
C ASN A 94 -11.10 11.99 17.68
N THR A 95 -9.81 12.14 18.00
CA THR A 95 -8.83 12.71 17.07
C THR A 95 -8.58 11.70 15.93
N ALA A 96 -8.52 12.17 14.71
CA ALA A 96 -8.09 11.34 13.58
C ALA A 96 -6.57 11.06 13.67
N PRO A 97 -6.08 9.94 13.09
CA PRO A 97 -4.65 9.71 12.96
C PRO A 97 -3.99 10.84 12.17
N GLY A 98 -2.88 11.36 12.67
CA GLY A 98 -2.09 12.39 11.99
C GLY A 98 -0.84 11.85 11.30
N LEU A 99 -0.55 10.53 11.43
CA LEU A 99 0.43 9.82 10.63
C LEU A 99 -0.25 8.68 9.86
N SER A 100 0.04 8.57 8.57
CA SER A 100 -0.35 7.46 7.71
C SER A 100 0.86 6.57 7.46
N PHE A 101 0.68 5.25 7.53
CA PHE A 101 1.75 4.26 7.35
C PHE A 101 1.51 3.41 6.09
N SER A 102 2.59 3.04 5.39
CA SER A 102 2.51 2.14 4.23
C SER A 102 2.21 0.69 4.61
N ASN A 103 2.60 0.30 5.82
CA ASN A 103 2.36 -1.01 6.41
C ASN A 103 1.96 -0.78 7.88
N GLY A 104 0.68 -0.99 8.19
CA GLY A 104 0.09 -0.66 9.50
C GLY A 104 0.34 -1.71 10.57
N GLU A 105 1.60 -1.95 10.97
CA GLU A 105 1.91 -2.83 12.08
C GLU A 105 1.93 -2.08 13.42
N ASP A 106 1.32 -2.67 14.45
CA ASP A 106 1.33 -2.10 15.81
C ASP A 106 2.74 -2.13 16.42
N CYS A 107 3.56 -3.11 16.07
CA CYS A 107 4.90 -3.28 16.62
C CYS A 107 5.83 -3.96 15.62
N TYR A 108 6.76 -3.23 15.08
CA TYR A 108 7.80 -3.75 14.20
C TYR A 108 8.93 -4.34 15.04
N LYS A 109 9.05 -5.68 15.05
CA LYS A 109 10.09 -6.40 15.84
C LYS A 109 11.30 -6.66 14.95
N LEU A 110 12.49 -6.39 15.49
CA LEU A 110 13.78 -6.55 14.79
C LEU A 110 14.73 -7.33 15.68
N LYS A 111 15.31 -8.41 15.17
CA LYS A 111 16.46 -9.07 15.81
C LYS A 111 17.72 -8.24 15.58
N ALA A 112 18.78 -8.56 16.31
CA ALA A 112 20.09 -7.92 16.10
C ALA A 112 20.52 -8.06 14.64
N GLY A 113 20.90 -6.94 14.00
CA GLY A 113 21.27 -6.85 12.59
C GLY A 113 20.11 -6.75 11.60
N GLU A 114 18.86 -6.92 12.05
CA GLU A 114 17.69 -6.75 11.17
C GLU A 114 17.31 -5.28 11.01
N MET A 115 16.80 -4.95 9.83
CA MET A 115 16.26 -3.65 9.47
C MET A 115 14.80 -3.80 9.02
N VAL A 116 14.01 -2.79 9.29
CA VAL A 116 12.66 -2.62 8.71
C VAL A 116 12.54 -1.22 8.12
N ALA A 117 11.96 -1.13 6.93
CA ALA A 117 11.57 0.12 6.29
C ALA A 117 10.11 0.43 6.64
N ILE A 118 9.84 1.62 7.17
CA ILE A 118 8.50 2.09 7.56
C ILE A 118 8.20 3.37 6.80
N GLY A 119 7.32 3.28 5.80
CA GLY A 119 6.87 4.46 5.07
C GLY A 119 5.84 5.25 5.88
N ILE A 120 6.07 6.56 6.01
CA ILE A 120 5.23 7.48 6.78
C ILE A 120 4.89 8.70 5.92
N VAL A 121 3.62 9.10 5.96
CA VAL A 121 3.15 10.40 5.44
C VAL A 121 2.41 11.11 6.57
N PRO A 122 2.97 12.19 7.14
CA PRO A 122 2.27 13.00 8.11
C PRO A 122 1.13 13.78 7.43
N THR A 123 -0.05 13.80 8.06
CA THR A 123 -1.23 14.54 7.60
C THR A 123 -1.60 15.70 8.54
N GLU A 124 -1.09 15.67 9.76
CA GLU A 124 -1.35 16.70 10.76
C GLU A 124 -0.05 17.08 11.49
N PRO A 125 0.17 18.38 11.76
CA PRO A 125 1.30 18.82 12.55
C PRO A 125 1.15 18.38 14.01
N GLY A 126 2.28 18.16 14.69
CA GLY A 126 2.28 17.75 16.09
C GLY A 126 3.51 16.95 16.47
N THR A 127 3.54 16.50 17.71
CA THR A 127 4.56 15.59 18.23
C THR A 127 3.97 14.20 18.37
N TYR A 128 4.68 13.19 17.87
CA TYR A 128 4.26 11.80 17.88
C TYR A 128 5.33 10.96 18.55
N THR A 129 4.98 10.31 19.65
CA THR A 129 5.93 9.47 20.39
C THR A 129 6.08 8.11 19.72
N PHE A 130 7.32 7.63 19.60
CA PHE A 130 7.61 6.24 19.32
C PHE A 130 8.35 5.59 20.49
N THR A 131 8.11 4.29 20.70
CA THR A 131 8.63 3.54 21.85
C THR A 131 9.10 2.15 21.42
N CYS A 132 10.00 1.57 22.22
CA CYS A 132 10.30 0.16 22.07
C CYS A 132 9.11 -0.68 22.54
N CYS A 133 8.56 -1.50 21.66
CA CYS A 133 7.41 -2.37 21.93
C CYS A 133 7.79 -3.82 22.25
N LYS A 134 9.08 -4.16 22.22
CA LYS A 134 9.61 -5.47 22.58
C LYS A 134 10.47 -5.36 23.84
N THR A 135 10.11 -6.07 24.91
CA THR A 135 10.94 -6.12 26.11
C THR A 135 12.37 -6.54 25.77
N CYS A 136 13.30 -5.59 25.83
CA CYS A 136 14.69 -5.75 25.42
C CYS A 136 15.68 -5.71 26.58
N GLY A 137 15.19 -5.52 27.82
CA GLY A 137 16.00 -5.49 29.06
C GLY A 137 15.53 -4.41 30.02
N SER A 138 16.34 -4.11 31.04
CA SER A 138 15.99 -3.20 32.15
C SER A 138 15.73 -1.75 31.70
N GLY A 139 16.36 -1.31 30.61
CA GLY A 139 16.18 0.03 30.03
C GLY A 139 14.98 0.17 29.08
N HIS A 140 14.26 -0.92 28.80
CA HIS A 140 13.16 -0.95 27.83
C HIS A 140 12.14 0.19 28.01
N LYS A 141 11.70 0.47 29.23
CA LYS A 141 10.68 1.51 29.50
C LYS A 141 11.16 2.93 29.20
N LYS A 142 12.47 3.15 29.12
CA LYS A 142 13.08 4.46 28.81
C LYS A 142 13.32 4.63 27.31
N MET A 143 13.29 3.54 26.54
CA MET A 143 13.61 3.54 25.11
C MET A 143 12.46 4.14 24.33
N LYS A 144 12.56 5.42 24.00
CA LYS A 144 11.56 6.20 23.29
C LYS A 144 12.20 7.34 22.49
N GLY A 145 11.45 7.85 21.52
CA GLY A 145 11.80 9.05 20.77
C GLY A 145 10.55 9.76 20.27
N GLN A 146 10.73 10.78 19.45
CA GLN A 146 9.64 11.65 18.96
C GLN A 146 9.82 11.95 17.49
N ILE A 147 8.72 12.00 16.77
CA ILE A 147 8.59 12.59 15.46
C ILE A 147 7.93 13.94 15.67
N ILE A 148 8.56 15.01 15.22
CA ILE A 148 8.03 16.38 15.24
C ILE A 148 7.63 16.72 13.82
N VAL A 149 6.33 16.98 13.63
CA VAL A 149 5.77 17.33 12.33
C VAL A 149 5.46 18.82 12.30
N ASP A 150 6.16 19.52 11.41
CA ASP A 150 5.93 20.94 11.12
C ASP A 150 4.99 21.11 9.91
N ARG A 151 4.39 22.28 9.78
CA ARG A 151 3.54 22.65 8.64
C ARG A 151 4.34 22.93 7.39
#